data_cd0a0da77c04c4a72f891bebf1af4bfc
#
_entry.id   cd0a0da77c04c4a72f891bebf1af4bfc
#
_cell.length_a   1.000
_cell.length_b   1.000
_cell.length_c   1.000
_cell.angle_alpha   90.00
_cell.angle_beta   90.00
_cell.angle_gamma   90.00
#
_symmetry.space_group_name_H-M   'P 1'
#
loop_
_entity.id
_entity.type
_entity.pdbx_description
1 polymer ?
#
loop_
_entity_poly.entity_id
_entity_poly.type
_entity_poly.pdbx_seq_one_letter_code
_entity_poly.pdbx_strand_id
1 'polypeptide(L)'
;LLVAWGDPIVAGGPAFAGDASQDAAAQLKQYGMHTDGMHFFPMSGTGGKPLSDRGILCANNEYTHEDVLHADGQVGAGYTLAKTRKSQAAHGVSVVELRRVAGRWQVVRNSPFGRRITANTPCRISGPAAGHALMKTRKYVITDTATVDTGTLTDGTTAHGTINNCANGYTPWGTYLTCEE
;
A
#
# COMPACT_ATOMS: atom_id res chain seq x y z
N LEU A 1 -14.75 -12.36 -6.44
CA LEU A 1 -13.59 -11.48 -6.39
C LEU A 1 -14.06 -10.04 -6.32
N LEU A 2 -13.59 -9.28 -5.34
CA LEU A 2 -13.99 -7.88 -5.13
C LEU A 2 -12.96 -6.92 -5.75
N VAL A 3 -11.70 -7.13 -5.48
CA VAL A 3 -10.55 -6.41 -6.01
C VAL A 3 -9.40 -7.39 -6.19
N ALA A 4 -8.66 -7.27 -7.28
CA ALA A 4 -7.52 -8.13 -7.59
C ALA A 4 -6.23 -7.29 -7.64
N TRP A 5 -5.08 -7.96 -7.50
CA TRP A 5 -3.80 -7.34 -7.81
C TRP A 5 -3.86 -6.67 -9.20
N GLY A 6 -3.36 -5.44 -9.25
CA GLY A 6 -3.35 -4.66 -10.49
C GLY A 6 -4.63 -3.84 -10.76
N ASP A 7 -5.73 -4.09 -10.04
CA ASP A 7 -6.92 -3.22 -10.15
C ASP A 7 -6.60 -1.80 -9.70
N PRO A 8 -6.97 -0.75 -10.49
CA PRO A 8 -6.74 0.62 -10.09
C PRO A 8 -7.63 0.99 -8.89
N ILE A 9 -7.01 1.42 -7.80
CA ILE A 9 -7.68 1.85 -6.56
C ILE A 9 -7.40 3.31 -6.21
N VAL A 10 -6.39 3.92 -6.83
CA VAL A 10 -6.06 5.35 -6.68
C VAL A 10 -6.56 6.09 -7.90
N ALA A 11 -7.07 7.31 -7.70
CA ALA A 11 -7.57 8.15 -8.79
C ALA A 11 -6.51 8.34 -9.90
N GLY A 12 -6.92 8.17 -11.16
CA GLY A 12 -6.02 8.21 -12.31
C GLY A 12 -5.06 7.01 -12.41
N GLY A 13 -5.31 5.92 -11.67
CA GLY A 13 -4.57 4.68 -11.82
C GLY A 13 -4.88 4.01 -13.16
N PRO A 14 -3.88 3.49 -13.88
CA PRO A 14 -4.10 2.76 -15.12
C PRO A 14 -4.75 1.40 -14.85
N ALA A 15 -5.50 0.89 -15.81
CA ALA A 15 -5.99 -0.49 -15.76
C ALA A 15 -4.81 -1.48 -15.80
N PHE A 16 -5.04 -2.69 -15.26
CA PHE A 16 -4.08 -3.78 -15.37
C PHE A 16 -3.86 -4.17 -16.84
N ALA A 17 -2.61 -4.26 -17.25
CA ALA A 17 -2.26 -4.53 -18.65
C ALA A 17 -2.55 -5.99 -19.09
N GLY A 18 -2.72 -6.90 -18.13
CA GLY A 18 -2.99 -8.32 -18.40
C GLY A 18 -1.74 -9.20 -18.58
N ASP A 19 -0.58 -8.59 -18.72
CA ASP A 19 0.70 -9.25 -19.02
C ASP A 19 1.83 -8.90 -18.05
N ALA A 20 1.50 -8.25 -16.94
CA ALA A 20 2.45 -7.75 -15.94
C ALA A 20 3.51 -6.76 -16.47
N SER A 21 3.28 -6.13 -17.63
CA SER A 21 4.21 -5.15 -18.23
C SER A 21 4.18 -3.77 -17.55
N GLN A 22 3.15 -3.47 -16.73
CA GLN A 22 3.08 -2.21 -16.02
C GLN A 22 4.27 -1.99 -15.07
N ASP A 23 4.70 -0.75 -14.97
CA ASP A 23 5.84 -0.33 -14.16
C ASP A 23 5.48 -0.08 -12.67
N ALA A 24 6.47 0.36 -11.89
CA ALA A 24 6.30 0.71 -10.50
C ALA A 24 5.33 1.88 -10.30
N ALA A 25 5.33 2.88 -11.20
CA ALA A 25 4.46 4.04 -11.09
C ALA A 25 2.98 3.65 -11.28
N ALA A 26 2.69 2.72 -12.18
CA ALA A 26 1.37 2.11 -12.31
C ALA A 26 1.00 1.31 -11.05
N GLN A 27 1.91 0.46 -10.55
CA GLN A 27 1.69 -0.37 -9.37
C GLN A 27 1.41 0.46 -8.10
N LEU A 28 1.99 1.65 -7.94
CA LEU A 28 1.69 2.59 -6.85
C LEU A 28 0.23 3.09 -6.84
N LYS A 29 -0.52 2.89 -7.93
CA LYS A 29 -1.94 3.28 -8.04
C LYS A 29 -2.87 2.09 -8.12
N GLN A 30 -2.32 0.90 -8.12
CA GLN A 30 -3.05 -0.37 -8.22
C GLN A 30 -3.02 -1.13 -6.90
N TYR A 31 -3.99 -2.01 -6.71
CA TYR A 31 -4.06 -2.92 -5.58
C TYR A 31 -2.82 -3.83 -5.56
N GLY A 32 -2.25 -4.08 -4.38
CA GLY A 32 -1.04 -4.86 -4.20
C GLY A 32 -1.24 -6.36 -4.30
N MET A 33 -0.15 -7.13 -4.10
CA MET A 33 -0.16 -8.59 -4.13
C MET A 33 -0.36 -9.18 -2.72
N HIS A 34 -0.68 -10.46 -2.69
CA HIS A 34 -0.78 -11.28 -1.48
C HIS A 34 -1.55 -10.58 -0.36
N THR A 35 -2.87 -10.48 -0.57
CA THR A 35 -3.78 -9.93 0.44
C THR A 35 -3.79 -10.81 1.67
N ASP A 36 -3.53 -10.22 2.84
CA ASP A 36 -3.58 -10.87 4.13
C ASP A 36 -4.55 -10.14 5.06
N GLY A 37 -4.13 -9.69 6.22
CA GLY A 37 -4.96 -9.02 7.19
C GLY A 37 -5.76 -7.85 6.60
N MET A 38 -7.06 -7.74 6.93
CA MET A 38 -7.91 -6.68 6.40
C MET A 38 -9.00 -6.27 7.39
N HIS A 39 -9.45 -5.03 7.26
CA HIS A 39 -10.61 -4.54 8.00
C HIS A 39 -11.44 -3.57 7.17
N PHE A 40 -12.77 -3.68 7.30
CA PHE A 40 -13.73 -2.78 6.66
C PHE A 40 -14.26 -1.76 7.66
N PHE A 41 -14.08 -0.49 7.37
CA PHE A 41 -14.61 0.64 8.15
C PHE A 41 -15.85 1.20 7.47
N PRO A 42 -17.07 0.98 8.00
CA PRO A 42 -18.27 1.60 7.47
C PRO A 42 -18.15 3.13 7.51
N MET A 43 -18.53 3.81 6.44
CA MET A 43 -18.65 5.27 6.47
C MET A 43 -19.84 5.69 7.32
N SER A 44 -19.77 6.90 7.88
CA SER A 44 -20.87 7.48 8.65
C SER A 44 -21.91 8.11 7.72
N GLY A 45 -23.16 7.75 7.94
CA GLY A 45 -24.32 8.39 7.33
C GLY A 45 -24.89 9.52 8.20
N THR A 46 -26.12 9.91 7.91
CA THR A 46 -26.85 10.93 8.65
C THR A 46 -26.96 10.56 10.13
N GLY A 47 -26.65 11.47 11.01
CA GLY A 47 -26.66 11.26 12.46
C GLY A 47 -25.54 10.35 12.97
N GLY A 48 -24.45 10.16 12.21
CA GLY A 48 -23.29 9.38 12.62
C GLY A 48 -23.48 7.87 12.59
N LYS A 49 -24.61 7.36 12.07
CA LYS A 49 -24.85 5.91 11.97
C LYS A 49 -23.98 5.29 10.89
N PRO A 50 -23.40 4.09 11.14
CA PRO A 50 -22.61 3.40 10.12
C PRO A 50 -23.49 3.00 8.92
N LEU A 51 -22.96 3.23 7.71
CA LEU A 51 -23.59 2.79 6.47
C LEU A 51 -23.37 1.28 6.26
N SER A 52 -24.38 0.57 5.77
CA SER A 52 -24.28 -0.85 5.42
C SER A 52 -23.90 -1.11 3.97
N ASP A 53 -23.77 -0.05 3.17
CA ASP A 53 -23.56 -0.10 1.72
C ASP A 53 -22.37 0.70 1.23
N ARG A 54 -21.60 1.32 2.14
CA ARG A 54 -20.42 2.12 1.79
C ARG A 54 -19.41 2.16 2.93
N GLY A 55 -18.13 2.01 2.61
CA GLY A 55 -17.04 2.08 3.59
C GLY A 55 -15.67 1.98 2.96
N ILE A 56 -14.67 1.97 3.81
CA ILE A 56 -13.26 1.86 3.44
C ILE A 56 -12.76 0.47 3.85
N LEU A 57 -12.24 -0.27 2.88
CA LEU A 57 -11.46 -1.49 3.13
C LEU A 57 -9.99 -1.10 3.22
N CYS A 58 -9.35 -1.42 4.35
CA CYS A 58 -7.91 -1.46 4.48
C CYS A 58 -7.46 -2.91 4.40
N ALA A 59 -6.47 -3.21 3.59
CA ALA A 59 -5.97 -4.56 3.40
C ALA A 59 -4.45 -4.56 3.28
N ASN A 60 -3.80 -5.46 4.00
CA ASN A 60 -2.38 -5.74 3.88
C ASN A 60 -2.09 -6.40 2.53
N ASN A 61 -0.98 -6.03 1.93
CA ASN A 61 -0.37 -6.70 0.81
C ASN A 61 1.02 -7.16 1.25
N GLU A 62 1.10 -8.41 1.71
CA GLU A 62 2.18 -8.91 2.54
C GLU A 62 3.49 -9.01 1.77
N TYR A 63 3.49 -9.72 0.63
CA TYR A 63 4.70 -9.92 -0.16
C TYR A 63 4.39 -10.00 -1.66
N THR A 64 5.39 -10.33 -2.47
CA THR A 64 5.26 -10.41 -3.93
C THR A 64 5.65 -11.78 -4.47
N HIS A 65 5.02 -12.18 -5.57
CA HIS A 65 5.38 -13.33 -6.36
C HIS A 65 6.09 -12.84 -7.63
N GLU A 66 7.41 -12.77 -7.57
CA GLU A 66 8.23 -12.09 -8.58
C GLU A 66 8.05 -12.68 -9.99
N ASP A 67 7.85 -14.02 -10.10
CA ASP A 67 7.57 -14.68 -11.37
C ASP A 67 6.25 -14.28 -12.02
N VAL A 68 5.30 -13.76 -11.21
CA VAL A 68 4.00 -13.27 -11.68
C VAL A 68 4.00 -11.75 -11.81
N LEU A 69 4.74 -11.08 -10.93
CA LEU A 69 4.80 -9.61 -10.87
C LEU A 69 5.47 -9.01 -12.11
N HIS A 70 6.44 -9.70 -12.71
CA HIS A 70 7.23 -9.23 -13.85
C HIS A 70 6.90 -10.04 -15.11
N ALA A 71 6.74 -9.37 -16.25
CA ALA A 71 6.40 -9.99 -17.53
C ALA A 71 7.44 -11.02 -18.00
N ASP A 72 8.70 -10.84 -17.61
CA ASP A 72 9.82 -11.74 -17.92
C ASP A 72 10.20 -12.64 -16.72
N GLY A 73 9.38 -12.66 -15.67
CA GLY A 73 9.62 -13.42 -14.44
C GLY A 73 10.73 -12.86 -13.55
N GLN A 74 11.05 -13.60 -12.49
CA GLN A 74 12.01 -13.17 -11.49
C GLN A 74 13.42 -12.95 -12.05
N VAL A 75 13.88 -13.89 -12.85
CA VAL A 75 15.28 -13.93 -13.32
C VAL A 75 15.48 -13.44 -14.75
N GLY A 76 14.48 -13.33 -15.60
CA GLY A 76 14.50 -12.89 -17.01
C GLY A 76 15.79 -12.20 -17.48
N ALA A 77 15.76 -10.90 -17.69
CA ALA A 77 16.94 -10.07 -18.00
C ALA A 77 17.81 -9.73 -16.77
N GLY A 78 17.63 -10.42 -15.66
CA GLY A 78 18.23 -10.13 -14.34
C GLY A 78 17.33 -9.32 -13.44
N TYR A 79 17.68 -9.26 -12.16
CA TYR A 79 16.94 -8.49 -11.17
C TYR A 79 17.39 -7.02 -11.20
N THR A 80 16.58 -6.17 -11.78
CA THR A 80 16.91 -4.75 -12.01
C THR A 80 16.33 -3.84 -10.93
N LEU A 81 16.81 -2.59 -10.84
CA LEU A 81 16.21 -1.58 -9.97
C LEU A 81 14.72 -1.34 -10.30
N ALA A 82 14.32 -1.39 -11.57
CA ALA A 82 12.93 -1.26 -11.98
C ALA A 82 12.06 -2.38 -11.41
N LYS A 83 12.54 -3.63 -11.43
CA LYS A 83 11.86 -4.77 -10.78
C LYS A 83 11.78 -4.57 -9.27
N THR A 84 12.87 -4.17 -8.61
CA THR A 84 12.87 -3.85 -7.19
C THR A 84 11.82 -2.78 -6.86
N ARG A 85 11.74 -1.70 -7.62
CA ARG A 85 10.75 -0.63 -7.38
C ARG A 85 9.31 -1.11 -7.55
N LYS A 86 9.06 -1.96 -8.55
CA LYS A 86 7.74 -2.54 -8.76
C LYS A 86 7.36 -3.51 -7.62
N SER A 87 8.29 -4.34 -7.16
CA SER A 87 8.10 -5.20 -6.00
C SER A 87 7.78 -4.38 -4.74
N GLN A 88 8.57 -3.36 -4.44
CA GLN A 88 8.32 -2.43 -3.34
C GLN A 88 6.95 -1.74 -3.44
N ALA A 89 6.49 -1.42 -4.65
CA ALA A 89 5.18 -0.81 -4.88
C ALA A 89 4.02 -1.79 -4.73
N ALA A 90 4.25 -3.09 -4.88
CA ALA A 90 3.23 -4.12 -4.74
C ALA A 90 3.00 -4.57 -3.28
N HIS A 91 3.95 -4.30 -2.37
CA HIS A 91 3.81 -4.50 -0.92
C HIS A 91 2.99 -3.40 -0.24
N GLY A 92 2.71 -3.61 1.04
CA GLY A 92 2.23 -2.61 1.99
C GLY A 92 0.73 -2.66 2.24
N VAL A 93 0.06 -1.51 2.28
CA VAL A 93 -1.37 -1.42 2.58
C VAL A 93 -2.12 -0.77 1.43
N SER A 94 -3.21 -1.42 1.02
CA SER A 94 -4.21 -0.88 0.10
C SER A 94 -5.38 -0.29 0.88
N VAL A 95 -5.77 0.94 0.57
CA VAL A 95 -6.97 1.59 1.11
C VAL A 95 -7.95 1.81 -0.02
N VAL A 96 -9.11 1.17 0.07
CA VAL A 96 -10.07 1.07 -1.03
C VAL A 96 -11.45 1.49 -0.57
N GLU A 97 -12.05 2.48 -1.22
CA GLU A 97 -13.46 2.77 -0.98
C GLU A 97 -14.33 1.76 -1.72
N LEU A 98 -15.26 1.18 -0.98
CA LEU A 98 -16.25 0.24 -1.49
C LEU A 98 -17.65 0.79 -1.36
N ARG A 99 -18.48 0.53 -2.37
CA ARG A 99 -19.90 0.84 -2.38
C ARG A 99 -20.70 -0.34 -2.88
N ARG A 100 -21.85 -0.60 -2.25
CA ARG A 100 -22.80 -1.62 -2.71
C ARG A 100 -23.84 -1.00 -3.65
N VAL A 101 -23.88 -1.47 -4.90
CA VAL A 101 -24.79 -1.00 -5.94
C VAL A 101 -25.54 -2.22 -6.47
N ALA A 102 -26.89 -2.15 -6.48
CA ALA A 102 -27.73 -3.27 -6.91
C ALA A 102 -27.37 -4.62 -6.25
N GLY A 103 -27.08 -4.59 -4.95
CA GLY A 103 -26.73 -5.78 -4.16
C GLY A 103 -25.29 -6.26 -4.29
N ARG A 104 -24.46 -5.67 -5.15
CA ARG A 104 -23.07 -6.06 -5.39
C ARG A 104 -22.09 -5.00 -4.91
N TRP A 105 -21.04 -5.41 -4.22
CA TRP A 105 -19.95 -4.55 -3.84
C TRP A 105 -19.06 -4.19 -5.03
N GLN A 106 -18.67 -2.94 -5.12
CA GLN A 106 -17.84 -2.40 -6.18
C GLN A 106 -16.80 -1.44 -5.60
N VAL A 107 -15.62 -1.40 -6.22
CA VAL A 107 -14.59 -0.39 -5.94
C VAL A 107 -15.06 0.96 -6.48
N VAL A 108 -15.00 2.00 -5.65
CA VAL A 108 -15.24 3.37 -6.08
C VAL A 108 -13.96 3.90 -6.71
N ARG A 109 -13.89 3.82 -8.04
CA ARG A 109 -12.76 4.39 -8.80
C ARG A 109 -12.75 5.91 -8.65
N ASN A 110 -11.60 6.51 -8.61
CA ASN A 110 -11.41 7.95 -8.37
C ASN A 110 -11.88 8.44 -6.98
N SER A 111 -11.97 7.54 -6.02
CA SER A 111 -12.23 7.90 -4.63
C SER A 111 -11.10 8.79 -4.08
N PRO A 112 -11.42 9.87 -3.33
CA PRO A 112 -10.40 10.65 -2.62
C PRO A 112 -9.75 9.87 -1.46
N PHE A 113 -10.33 8.74 -1.07
CA PHE A 113 -9.80 7.87 -0.01
C PHE A 113 -8.87 6.79 -0.55
N GLY A 114 -8.95 6.47 -1.85
CA GLY A 114 -8.12 5.47 -2.49
C GLY A 114 -6.63 5.83 -2.40
N ARG A 115 -5.83 4.97 -1.77
CA ARG A 115 -4.38 5.18 -1.65
C ARG A 115 -3.61 3.90 -1.40
N ARG A 116 -2.32 3.97 -1.66
CA ARG A 116 -1.35 2.93 -1.34
C ARG A 116 -0.34 3.47 -0.33
N ILE A 117 -0.02 2.65 0.67
CA ILE A 117 1.10 2.85 1.57
C ILE A 117 2.05 1.68 1.30
N THR A 118 3.25 1.95 0.83
CA THR A 118 4.18 0.94 0.29
C THR A 118 5.55 1.08 0.94
N ALA A 119 6.49 0.22 0.60
CA ALA A 119 7.83 0.20 1.18
C ALA A 119 8.54 1.57 1.21
N ASN A 120 8.29 2.42 0.20
CA ASN A 120 8.95 3.72 0.07
C ASN A 120 8.05 4.91 0.47
N THR A 121 6.88 4.67 1.04
CA THR A 121 6.01 5.75 1.49
C THR A 121 6.62 6.47 2.69
N PRO A 122 6.81 7.80 2.65
CA PRO A 122 7.25 8.54 3.82
C PRO A 122 6.19 8.49 4.93
N CYS A 123 6.59 8.03 6.10
CA CYS A 123 5.73 7.92 7.27
C CYS A 123 6.27 8.78 8.41
N ARG A 124 5.37 9.40 9.18
CA ARG A 124 5.72 10.17 10.35
C ARG A 124 5.68 9.29 11.60
N ILE A 125 6.76 9.27 12.35
CA ILE A 125 6.81 8.69 13.69
C ILE A 125 6.21 9.70 14.66
N SER A 126 5.20 9.31 15.41
CA SER A 126 4.51 10.15 16.39
C SER A 126 4.51 9.47 17.78
N GLY A 127 4.06 10.22 18.80
CA GLY A 127 4.00 9.75 20.17
C GLY A 127 5.30 9.97 20.95
N PRO A 128 5.41 9.43 22.19
CA PRO A 128 6.51 9.73 23.11
C PRO A 128 7.90 9.32 22.62
N ALA A 129 7.98 8.33 21.72
CA ALA A 129 9.25 7.86 21.17
C ALA A 129 9.74 8.66 19.95
N ALA A 130 8.95 9.59 19.40
CA ALA A 130 9.36 10.39 18.26
C ALA A 130 10.63 11.20 18.59
N GLY A 131 11.63 11.09 17.71
CA GLY A 131 12.94 11.74 17.90
C GLY A 131 13.89 11.02 18.85
N HIS A 132 13.49 9.93 19.51
CA HIS A 132 14.39 9.17 20.37
C HIS A 132 15.56 8.58 19.54
N ALA A 133 16.74 8.44 20.15
CA ALA A 133 17.94 7.96 19.47
C ALA A 133 17.75 6.59 18.78
N LEU A 134 17.00 5.68 19.39
CA LEU A 134 16.70 4.36 18.81
C LEU A 134 15.74 4.39 17.61
N MET A 135 15.07 5.53 17.36
CA MET A 135 14.20 5.71 16.19
C MET A 135 14.96 6.33 15.00
N LYS A 136 16.24 6.67 15.18
CA LYS A 136 17.07 7.23 14.11
C LYS A 136 17.62 6.10 13.25
N THR A 137 17.27 6.12 11.97
CA THR A 137 17.74 5.16 10.97
C THR A 137 18.64 5.84 9.94
N ARG A 138 19.31 5.07 9.10
CA ARG A 138 20.06 5.62 7.96
C ARG A 138 19.10 6.41 7.07
N LYS A 139 19.54 7.57 6.63
CA LYS A 139 18.80 8.43 5.73
C LYS A 139 19.18 8.13 4.28
N TYR A 140 18.18 7.77 3.48
CA TYR A 140 18.35 7.51 2.06
C TYR A 140 17.58 8.53 1.22
N VAL A 141 18.14 8.87 0.06
CA VAL A 141 17.40 9.49 -1.04
C VAL A 141 16.98 8.37 -1.98
N ILE A 142 15.68 8.22 -2.15
CA ILE A 142 15.07 7.15 -2.96
C ILE A 142 14.42 7.79 -4.18
N THR A 143 14.87 7.38 -5.36
CA THR A 143 14.32 7.82 -6.65
C THR A 143 13.96 6.60 -7.49
N ASP A 144 13.32 6.80 -8.63
CA ASP A 144 12.99 5.71 -9.56
C ASP A 144 14.24 5.02 -10.12
N THR A 145 15.37 5.70 -10.13
CA THR A 145 16.62 5.24 -10.73
C THR A 145 17.74 4.95 -9.74
N ALA A 146 17.58 5.34 -8.47
CA ALA A 146 18.64 5.16 -7.48
C ALA A 146 18.10 5.07 -6.04
N THR A 147 18.91 4.48 -5.17
CA THR A 147 18.83 4.64 -3.71
C THR A 147 20.20 5.05 -3.22
N VAL A 148 20.32 6.23 -2.66
CA VAL A 148 21.59 6.81 -2.23
C VAL A 148 21.59 6.96 -0.71
N ASP A 149 22.55 6.31 -0.04
CA ASP A 149 22.85 6.55 1.38
C ASP A 149 23.48 7.95 1.52
N THR A 150 22.86 8.81 2.32
CA THR A 150 23.38 10.15 2.57
C THR A 150 24.56 10.18 3.56
N GLY A 151 24.91 9.05 4.15
CA GLY A 151 25.91 8.96 5.22
C GLY A 151 25.45 9.50 6.58
N THR A 152 24.19 9.94 6.70
CA THR A 152 23.62 10.54 7.91
C THR A 152 22.47 9.72 8.48
N LEU A 153 22.06 10.03 9.71
CA LEU A 153 20.86 9.47 10.30
C LEU A 153 19.66 10.41 10.10
N THR A 154 18.47 9.85 10.14
CA THR A 154 17.21 10.60 10.25
C THR A 154 17.15 11.29 11.62
N ASP A 155 16.20 12.22 11.78
CA ASP A 155 15.93 12.86 13.07
C ASP A 155 15.14 11.97 14.05
N GLY A 156 14.71 10.78 13.62
CA GLY A 156 13.88 9.87 14.41
C GLY A 156 12.38 10.21 14.41
N THR A 157 11.95 11.13 13.52
CA THR A 157 10.54 11.50 13.35
C THR A 157 9.97 11.04 12.02
N THR A 158 10.79 10.50 11.13
CA THR A 158 10.40 10.00 9.82
C THR A 158 10.96 8.59 9.56
N ALA A 159 10.19 7.79 8.88
CA ALA A 159 10.57 6.47 8.37
C ALA A 159 9.98 6.28 6.96
N HIS A 160 10.39 5.24 6.27
CA HIS A 160 9.71 4.74 5.07
C HIS A 160 9.08 3.40 5.41
N GLY A 161 7.98 3.11 4.83
CA GLY A 161 7.31 1.83 5.03
C GLY A 161 5.94 1.81 4.37
N THR A 162 5.41 0.64 4.18
CA THR A 162 5.69 -0.58 4.94
C THR A 162 5.83 -1.79 4.00
N ILE A 163 6.43 -2.90 4.44
CA ILE A 163 6.51 -4.17 3.71
C ILE A 163 6.19 -5.34 4.64
N ASN A 164 5.98 -6.52 4.07
CA ASN A 164 5.74 -7.77 4.80
C ASN A 164 4.65 -7.66 5.88
N ASN A 165 3.60 -6.91 5.59
CA ASN A 165 2.50 -6.69 6.51
C ASN A 165 1.55 -7.90 6.51
N CYS A 166 1.60 -8.74 7.55
CA CYS A 166 0.74 -9.90 7.70
C CYS A 166 -0.49 -9.60 8.56
N ALA A 167 -0.33 -9.53 9.87
CA ALA A 167 -1.43 -9.32 10.80
C ALA A 167 -1.97 -7.89 10.78
N ASN A 168 -3.24 -7.74 11.13
CA ASN A 168 -3.88 -6.44 11.29
C ASN A 168 -4.70 -6.35 12.58
N GLY A 169 -5.02 -5.13 12.93
CA GLY A 169 -5.97 -4.78 13.97
C GLY A 169 -6.64 -3.44 13.66
N TYR A 170 -7.53 -3.03 14.55
CA TYR A 170 -8.12 -1.70 14.47
C TYR A 170 -8.45 -1.16 15.86
N THR A 171 -8.46 0.14 15.99
CA THR A 171 -8.83 0.80 17.25
C THR A 171 -10.32 1.16 17.26
N PRO A 172 -10.92 1.32 18.45
CA PRO A 172 -12.30 1.78 18.56
C PRO A 172 -12.58 3.15 17.93
N TRP A 173 -11.56 3.96 17.77
CA TRP A 173 -11.67 5.29 17.12
C TRP A 173 -11.35 5.28 15.62
N GLY A 174 -11.28 4.09 14.98
CA GLY A 174 -11.21 3.96 13.53
C GLY A 174 -9.80 4.04 12.92
N THR A 175 -8.75 3.73 13.67
CA THR A 175 -7.39 3.60 13.14
C THR A 175 -7.12 2.14 12.75
N TYR A 176 -6.66 1.92 11.53
CA TYR A 176 -6.14 0.63 11.09
C TYR A 176 -4.72 0.42 11.63
N LEU A 177 -4.47 -0.76 12.17
CA LEU A 177 -3.17 -1.20 12.65
C LEU A 177 -2.66 -2.31 11.74
N THR A 178 -1.37 -2.33 11.48
CA THR A 178 -0.73 -3.36 10.66
C THR A 178 0.62 -3.71 11.26
N CYS A 179 1.01 -4.97 11.14
CA CYS A 179 2.28 -5.50 11.65
C CYS A 179 3.22 -5.72 10.46
N GLU A 180 4.37 -5.10 10.51
CA GLU A 180 5.48 -5.30 9.58
C GLU A 180 6.45 -6.34 10.19
N GLU A 181 6.86 -7.33 9.39
CA GLU A 181 7.86 -8.36 9.75
C GLU A 181 9.24 -8.08 9.15
#